data_ec13eddfe8b3031d29c9e2b5af425828
#
_entry.id   ec13eddfe8b3031d29c9e2b5af425828
#
_cell.length_a   1.000
_cell.length_b   1.000
_cell.length_c   1.000
_cell.angle_alpha   90.00
_cell.angle_beta   90.00
_cell.angle_gamma   90.00
#
_symmetry.space_group_name_H-M   'P 1'
#
loop_
_entity.id
_entity.type
_entity.pdbx_description
1 polymer ?
#
loop_
_entity_poly.entity_id
_entity_poly.type
_entity_poly.pdbx_seq_one_letter_code
_entity_poly.pdbx_strand_id
1 'polypeptide(L)'
;SLDNIDIITQSDRDVIGTLGEGFEDQLLSYLESHMDCKLIVIDTLGEIMTSKTVDEIGNGGQYAKEKEAYDRLIALARNRQVAVVVIDHTTKTVTDKDVFRSIRGTYATSGSYDTLMVLSVPKQEDAGVRVRRLSVKGKAVAEQEICIVLDENWEIKEASTSLQYEQSKKERIYKSCDLSKYLKKVLNEERQVEGSASDILEILRGYGYMEDITPDALGKWLTSYKDVMMNVDNILLTKKRIASKRVMKIRYGNENS
;
A
#
# COMPACT_ATOMS: atom_id res chain seq x y z
N SER A 1 17.38 2.28 -23.05
CA SER A 1 18.34 1.27 -23.48
C SER A 1 18.40 0.21 -22.41
N LEU A 2 18.29 -1.06 -22.81
CA LEU A 2 18.39 -2.24 -21.90
C LEU A 2 19.82 -2.79 -21.86
N ASP A 3 20.80 -1.99 -22.21
CA ASP A 3 22.19 -2.41 -22.42
C ASP A 3 22.89 -2.94 -21.16
N ASN A 4 22.26 -2.76 -19.98
CA ASN A 4 22.77 -3.19 -18.68
C ASN A 4 21.86 -4.24 -18.01
N ILE A 5 21.01 -4.93 -18.76
CA ILE A 5 20.10 -5.95 -18.23
C ILE A 5 20.26 -7.22 -19.07
N ASP A 6 20.72 -8.27 -18.44
CA ASP A 6 20.71 -9.62 -19.00
C ASP A 6 19.45 -10.35 -18.53
N ILE A 7 18.71 -10.92 -19.47
CA ILE A 7 17.49 -11.66 -19.18
C ILE A 7 17.71 -13.13 -19.57
N ILE A 8 17.62 -13.99 -18.57
CA ILE A 8 17.66 -15.44 -18.74
C ILE A 8 16.22 -15.94 -18.65
N THR A 9 15.75 -16.59 -19.71
CA THR A 9 14.34 -16.97 -19.84
C THR A 9 14.13 -18.48 -19.65
N GLN A 10 12.89 -18.89 -19.72
CA GLN A 10 12.46 -20.28 -19.60
C GLN A 10 13.06 -21.21 -20.70
N SER A 11 13.40 -20.68 -21.85
CA SER A 11 14.09 -21.41 -22.91
C SER A 11 15.52 -21.83 -22.54
N ASP A 12 16.09 -21.19 -21.55
CA ASP A 12 17.45 -21.48 -21.07
C ASP A 12 17.43 -22.46 -19.88
N ARG A 13 16.26 -22.97 -19.48
CA ARG A 13 16.04 -23.81 -18.28
C ARG A 13 16.80 -25.12 -18.27
N ASP A 14 17.01 -25.74 -19.41
CA ASP A 14 17.78 -26.98 -19.50
C ASP A 14 19.24 -26.80 -19.05
N VAL A 15 19.66 -25.55 -18.88
CA VAL A 15 21.02 -25.15 -18.50
C VAL A 15 21.07 -24.64 -17.05
N ILE A 16 19.94 -24.18 -16.48
CA ILE A 16 19.91 -23.57 -15.14
C ILE A 16 19.60 -24.64 -14.09
N GLY A 17 20.52 -24.81 -13.15
CA GLY A 17 20.35 -25.67 -11.97
C GLY A 17 19.31 -25.16 -10.99
N THR A 18 19.00 -25.98 -10.00
CA THR A 18 18.16 -25.59 -8.88
C THR A 18 19.01 -25.29 -7.66
N LEU A 19 18.42 -24.63 -6.65
CA LEU A 19 19.10 -24.33 -5.39
C LEU A 19 19.61 -25.62 -4.72
N GLY A 20 20.90 -25.65 -4.43
CA GLY A 20 21.61 -26.84 -3.94
C GLY A 20 21.97 -27.87 -5.00
N GLU A 21 21.59 -27.66 -6.27
CA GLU A 21 21.90 -28.55 -7.39
C GLU A 21 22.53 -27.77 -8.58
N GLY A 22 23.44 -26.85 -8.31
CA GLY A 22 24.28 -26.16 -9.29
C GLY A 22 23.87 -24.74 -9.62
N PHE A 23 22.71 -24.24 -9.18
CA PHE A 23 22.27 -22.85 -9.42
C PHE A 23 23.28 -21.84 -8.88
N GLU A 24 23.74 -22.05 -7.64
CA GLU A 24 24.68 -21.16 -6.96
C GLU A 24 26.02 -21.07 -7.69
N ASP A 25 26.52 -22.22 -8.20
CA ASP A 25 27.78 -22.28 -8.94
C ASP A 25 27.67 -21.57 -10.28
N GLN A 26 26.54 -21.72 -10.97
CA GLN A 26 26.26 -21.01 -12.21
C GLN A 26 26.17 -19.50 -11.99
N LEU A 27 25.50 -19.09 -10.89
CA LEU A 27 25.38 -17.69 -10.53
C LEU A 27 26.74 -17.09 -10.16
N LEU A 28 27.59 -17.82 -9.45
CA LEU A 28 28.96 -17.42 -9.15
C LEU A 28 29.77 -17.23 -10.43
N SER A 29 29.71 -18.19 -11.36
CA SER A 29 30.41 -18.12 -12.64
C SER A 29 29.95 -16.92 -13.49
N TYR A 30 28.65 -16.63 -13.48
CA TYR A 30 28.11 -15.44 -14.12
C TYR A 30 28.68 -14.15 -13.50
N LEU A 31 28.68 -14.04 -12.18
CA LEU A 31 29.20 -12.87 -11.46
C LEU A 31 30.72 -12.68 -11.61
N GLU A 32 31.47 -13.74 -11.89
CA GLU A 32 32.89 -13.66 -12.20
C GLU A 32 33.16 -13.03 -13.56
N SER A 33 32.29 -13.25 -14.51
CA SER A 33 32.34 -12.62 -15.84
C SER A 33 31.67 -11.25 -15.92
N HIS A 34 30.81 -10.90 -14.93
CA HIS A 34 30.06 -9.64 -14.86
C HIS A 34 30.28 -8.94 -13.50
N MET A 35 31.50 -8.48 -13.28
CA MET A 35 31.93 -7.88 -12.00
C MET A 35 31.20 -6.55 -11.66
N ASP A 36 30.58 -5.93 -12.60
CA ASP A 36 29.75 -4.72 -12.49
C ASP A 36 28.27 -5.02 -12.13
N CYS A 37 27.86 -6.28 -12.13
CA CYS A 37 26.51 -6.67 -11.71
C CYS A 37 26.23 -6.23 -10.27
N LYS A 38 25.12 -5.50 -10.05
CA LYS A 38 24.70 -4.97 -8.76
C LYS A 38 23.38 -5.53 -8.24
N LEU A 39 22.57 -6.09 -9.14
CA LEU A 39 21.25 -6.61 -8.82
C LEU A 39 20.97 -7.89 -9.59
N ILE A 40 20.46 -8.88 -8.87
CA ILE A 40 19.93 -10.12 -9.42
C ILE A 40 18.46 -10.19 -9.02
N VAL A 41 17.59 -10.47 -9.99
CA VAL A 41 16.16 -10.69 -9.77
C VAL A 41 15.83 -12.13 -10.17
N ILE A 42 15.25 -12.89 -9.24
CA ILE A 42 14.81 -14.26 -9.44
C ILE A 42 13.28 -14.26 -9.46
N ASP A 43 12.67 -14.54 -10.60
CA ASP A 43 11.22 -14.59 -10.81
C ASP A 43 10.82 -15.93 -11.44
N THR A 44 10.34 -16.89 -10.69
CA THR A 44 10.02 -16.87 -9.25
C THR A 44 10.91 -17.85 -8.48
N LEU A 45 10.88 -17.76 -7.14
CA LEU A 45 11.56 -18.73 -6.27
C LEU A 45 11.19 -20.18 -6.61
N GLY A 46 9.91 -20.44 -6.88
CA GLY A 46 9.41 -21.78 -7.24
C GLY A 46 10.09 -22.40 -8.43
N GLU A 47 10.67 -21.57 -9.32
CA GLU A 47 11.36 -22.05 -10.51
C GLU A 47 12.77 -22.58 -10.26
N ILE A 48 13.41 -22.13 -9.20
CA ILE A 48 14.74 -22.57 -8.80
C ILE A 48 14.71 -23.52 -7.59
N MET A 49 13.52 -23.83 -7.03
CA MET A 49 13.37 -24.84 -5.99
C MET A 49 13.17 -26.22 -6.59
N THR A 50 13.82 -27.24 -6.01
CA THR A 50 13.66 -28.62 -6.48
C THR A 50 12.30 -29.20 -6.09
N SER A 51 11.63 -29.88 -7.02
CA SER A 51 10.39 -30.62 -6.75
C SER A 51 10.58 -31.82 -5.78
N LYS A 52 11.79 -32.32 -5.64
CA LYS A 52 12.13 -33.44 -4.76
C LYS A 52 12.06 -33.13 -3.27
N THR A 53 11.95 -31.84 -2.91
CA THR A 53 11.91 -31.44 -1.50
C THR A 53 10.55 -31.65 -0.85
N VAL A 54 9.48 -31.87 -1.61
CA VAL A 54 8.11 -31.91 -1.08
C VAL A 54 7.67 -33.31 -0.64
N ASP A 55 8.10 -34.34 -1.33
CA ASP A 55 7.55 -35.70 -1.17
C ASP A 55 8.40 -36.66 -0.30
N GLU A 56 9.69 -36.40 -0.11
CA GLU A 56 10.60 -37.37 0.53
C GLU A 56 10.98 -37.10 1.99
N ILE A 57 10.61 -35.95 2.55
CA ILE A 57 11.09 -35.54 3.87
C ILE A 57 9.93 -35.01 4.72
N GLY A 58 9.66 -35.61 5.86
CA GLY A 58 8.69 -35.10 6.84
C GLY A 58 8.98 -33.63 7.21
N ASN A 59 7.96 -32.91 7.67
CA ASN A 59 7.91 -31.45 7.87
C ASN A 59 9.16 -30.78 8.49
N GLY A 60 10.01 -31.49 9.22
CA GLY A 60 11.25 -30.95 9.81
C GLY A 60 12.44 -30.89 8.85
N GLY A 61 12.49 -31.78 7.87
CA GLY A 61 13.60 -31.83 6.91
C GLY A 61 13.49 -30.79 5.79
N GLN A 62 12.28 -30.44 5.40
CA GLN A 62 12.03 -29.40 4.41
C GLN A 62 12.52 -28.03 4.91
N TYR A 63 12.21 -27.68 6.17
CA TYR A 63 12.67 -26.46 6.81
C TYR A 63 14.20 -26.29 6.78
N ALA A 64 14.94 -27.36 7.10
CA ALA A 64 16.39 -27.30 7.16
C ALA A 64 17.02 -27.10 5.77
N LYS A 65 16.48 -27.77 4.74
CA LYS A 65 16.96 -27.64 3.35
C LYS A 65 16.64 -26.27 2.75
N GLU A 66 15.41 -25.77 2.95
CA GLU A 66 15.06 -24.42 2.53
C GLU A 66 15.98 -23.38 3.18
N LYS A 67 16.20 -23.50 4.48
CA LYS A 67 17.09 -22.61 5.20
C LYS A 67 18.51 -22.65 4.66
N GLU A 68 19.07 -23.84 4.41
CA GLU A 68 20.40 -24.00 3.86
C GLU A 68 20.53 -23.36 2.48
N ALA A 69 19.54 -23.54 1.60
CA ALA A 69 19.50 -22.92 0.28
C ALA A 69 19.50 -21.39 0.36
N TYR A 70 18.68 -20.82 1.24
CA TYR A 70 18.67 -19.36 1.46
C TYR A 70 19.97 -18.85 2.07
N ASP A 71 20.54 -19.56 3.03
CA ASP A 71 21.82 -19.18 3.66
C ASP A 71 22.95 -19.11 2.60
N ARG A 72 22.94 -20.00 1.60
CA ARG A 72 23.90 -19.96 0.47
C ARG A 72 23.68 -18.74 -0.42
N LEU A 73 22.43 -18.41 -0.80
CA LEU A 73 22.14 -17.19 -1.57
C LEU A 73 22.53 -15.92 -0.81
N ILE A 74 22.27 -15.87 0.48
CA ILE A 74 22.67 -14.74 1.34
C ILE A 74 24.19 -14.61 1.40
N ALA A 75 24.91 -15.72 1.56
CA ALA A 75 26.36 -15.71 1.57
C ALA A 75 26.93 -15.22 0.23
N LEU A 76 26.34 -15.66 -0.90
CA LEU A 76 26.72 -15.21 -2.22
C LEU A 76 26.49 -13.71 -2.39
N ALA A 77 25.29 -13.22 -2.04
CA ALA A 77 24.93 -11.81 -2.15
C ALA A 77 25.91 -10.92 -1.35
N ARG A 78 26.25 -11.33 -0.12
CA ARG A 78 27.19 -10.60 0.74
C ARG A 78 28.63 -10.64 0.22
N ASN A 79 29.10 -11.82 -0.16
CA ASN A 79 30.48 -12.00 -0.63
C ASN A 79 30.77 -11.26 -1.94
N ARG A 80 29.77 -11.18 -2.81
CA ARG A 80 29.88 -10.50 -4.10
C ARG A 80 29.36 -9.06 -4.08
N GLN A 81 28.82 -8.59 -2.95
CA GLN A 81 28.25 -7.26 -2.78
C GLN A 81 27.16 -6.93 -3.83
N VAL A 82 26.30 -7.91 -4.12
CA VAL A 82 25.20 -7.83 -5.08
C VAL A 82 23.88 -7.92 -4.30
N ALA A 83 22.89 -7.12 -4.72
CA ALA A 83 21.53 -7.25 -4.21
C ALA A 83 20.82 -8.42 -4.90
N VAL A 84 20.12 -9.27 -4.14
CA VAL A 84 19.34 -10.37 -4.69
C VAL A 84 17.86 -10.14 -4.29
N VAL A 85 17.01 -9.97 -5.27
CA VAL A 85 15.55 -9.88 -5.12
C VAL A 85 14.94 -11.21 -5.56
N VAL A 86 14.22 -11.85 -4.66
CA VAL A 86 13.52 -13.10 -4.94
C VAL A 86 12.03 -12.84 -4.94
N ILE A 87 11.36 -13.12 -6.05
CA ILE A 87 9.92 -12.99 -6.21
C ILE A 87 9.26 -14.33 -5.91
N ASP A 88 8.19 -14.30 -5.12
CA ASP A 88 7.38 -15.48 -4.84
C ASP A 88 5.89 -15.11 -4.73
N HIS A 89 5.03 -16.12 -4.85
CA HIS A 89 3.60 -15.94 -4.74
C HIS A 89 3.16 -15.96 -3.27
N THR A 90 2.24 -15.06 -2.92
CA THR A 90 1.58 -15.10 -1.63
C THR A 90 0.57 -16.27 -1.54
N THR A 91 0.27 -16.71 -0.33
CA THR A 91 -0.84 -17.64 -0.11
C THR A 91 -2.18 -16.97 -0.45
N LYS A 92 -3.21 -17.76 -0.80
CA LYS A 92 -4.53 -17.25 -1.23
C LYS A 92 -5.25 -16.37 -0.21
N THR A 93 -4.85 -16.41 1.05
CA THR A 93 -5.50 -15.66 2.13
C THR A 93 -4.55 -14.59 2.67
N VAL A 94 -4.58 -13.41 2.06
CA VAL A 94 -3.93 -12.22 2.63
C VAL A 94 -4.89 -11.61 3.66
N THR A 95 -4.48 -11.59 4.93
CA THR A 95 -5.26 -10.94 6.00
C THR A 95 -4.72 -9.54 6.26
N ASP A 96 -5.61 -8.57 6.43
CA ASP A 96 -5.25 -7.16 6.69
C ASP A 96 -4.47 -6.96 8.00
N LYS A 97 -4.46 -7.98 8.89
CA LYS A 97 -3.78 -7.87 10.20
C LYS A 97 -2.27 -8.09 10.14
N ASP A 98 -1.82 -8.92 9.21
CA ASP A 98 -0.38 -9.20 9.04
C ASP A 98 -0.18 -9.76 7.62
N VAL A 99 0.10 -8.86 6.68
CA VAL A 99 0.29 -9.21 5.27
C VAL A 99 1.51 -10.11 5.07
N PHE A 100 2.52 -10.01 5.94
CA PHE A 100 3.75 -10.79 5.81
C PHE A 100 3.54 -12.28 6.12
N ARG A 101 2.47 -12.65 6.82
CA ARG A 101 2.07 -14.06 6.99
C ARG A 101 1.56 -14.72 5.71
N SER A 102 1.26 -13.93 4.68
CA SER A 102 0.85 -14.45 3.37
C SER A 102 2.02 -14.95 2.53
N ILE A 103 3.27 -14.64 2.90
CA ILE A 103 4.45 -15.13 2.21
C ILE A 103 4.53 -16.64 2.39
N ARG A 104 4.67 -17.36 1.26
CA ARG A 104 4.87 -18.81 1.27
C ARG A 104 6.17 -19.18 1.96
N GLY A 105 6.20 -20.37 2.55
CA GLY A 105 7.37 -20.91 3.22
C GLY A 105 7.23 -21.00 4.73
N THR A 106 8.25 -21.53 5.36
CA THR A 106 8.30 -21.70 6.80
C THR A 106 8.74 -20.40 7.50
N TYR A 107 8.59 -20.32 8.81
CA TYR A 107 9.13 -19.21 9.61
C TYR A 107 10.65 -18.97 9.40
N ALA A 108 11.38 -19.99 8.94
CA ALA A 108 12.79 -19.86 8.57
C ALA A 108 12.98 -18.92 7.39
N THR A 109 12.10 -19.01 6.42
CA THR A 109 12.15 -18.20 5.21
C THR A 109 12.06 -16.72 5.56
N SER A 110 11.10 -16.33 6.39
CA SER A 110 10.91 -14.92 6.78
C SER A 110 12.07 -14.36 7.65
N GLY A 111 12.76 -15.21 8.41
CA GLY A 111 13.93 -14.81 9.22
C GLY A 111 15.24 -14.67 8.44
N SER A 112 15.32 -15.26 7.25
CA SER A 112 16.53 -15.28 6.42
C SER A 112 16.71 -13.99 5.61
N TYR A 113 15.63 -13.32 5.21
CA TYR A 113 15.72 -12.11 4.41
C TYR A 113 16.10 -10.87 5.20
N ASP A 114 16.82 -9.97 4.56
CA ASP A 114 17.12 -8.64 5.12
C ASP A 114 15.93 -7.69 4.98
N THR A 115 15.14 -7.83 3.91
CA THR A 115 13.93 -7.06 3.65
C THR A 115 12.84 -7.95 3.05
N LEU A 116 11.62 -7.81 3.55
CA LEU A 116 10.42 -8.44 3.01
C LEU A 116 9.54 -7.37 2.38
N MET A 117 8.99 -7.67 1.21
CA MET A 117 8.06 -6.80 0.48
C MET A 117 6.83 -7.61 0.08
N VAL A 118 5.64 -7.09 0.33
CA VAL A 118 4.39 -7.72 -0.10
C VAL A 118 3.60 -6.72 -0.94
N LEU A 119 3.39 -7.05 -2.20
CA LEU A 119 2.52 -6.29 -3.09
C LEU A 119 1.11 -6.90 -3.04
N SER A 120 0.13 -6.11 -2.66
CA SER A 120 -1.26 -6.55 -2.52
C SER A 120 -2.24 -5.60 -3.18
N VAL A 121 -3.43 -6.12 -3.48
CA VAL A 121 -4.57 -5.33 -3.96
C VAL A 121 -5.43 -4.96 -2.76
N PRO A 122 -5.73 -3.68 -2.51
CA PRO A 122 -6.66 -3.28 -1.47
C PRO A 122 -8.05 -3.89 -1.69
N LYS A 123 -8.76 -4.23 -0.60
CA LYS A 123 -10.12 -4.80 -0.68
C LYS A 123 -11.15 -3.85 -1.29
N GLN A 124 -10.95 -2.55 -1.15
CA GLN A 124 -11.78 -1.52 -1.75
C GLN A 124 -10.91 -0.71 -2.72
N GLU A 125 -11.07 -0.99 -4.00
CA GLU A 125 -10.54 -0.12 -5.04
C GLU A 125 -11.53 1.04 -5.26
N ASP A 126 -11.02 2.26 -5.38
CA ASP A 126 -11.82 3.38 -5.84
C ASP A 126 -12.21 3.13 -7.30
N ALA A 127 -13.47 3.35 -7.67
CA ALA A 127 -13.95 3.13 -9.02
C ALA A 127 -13.05 3.86 -10.04
N GLY A 128 -12.44 3.10 -10.93
CA GLY A 128 -11.58 3.61 -12.00
C GLY A 128 -10.12 3.90 -11.62
N VAL A 129 -9.70 3.61 -10.39
CA VAL A 129 -8.30 3.82 -9.96
C VAL A 129 -7.68 2.48 -9.58
N ARG A 130 -6.59 2.11 -10.27
CA ARG A 130 -5.81 0.91 -9.93
C ARG A 130 -4.83 1.23 -8.82
N VAL A 131 -5.09 0.72 -7.64
CA VAL A 131 -4.20 0.91 -6.48
C VAL A 131 -3.51 -0.40 -6.14
N ARG A 132 -2.24 -0.32 -5.79
CA ARG A 132 -1.47 -1.41 -5.20
C ARG A 132 -0.89 -0.93 -3.89
N ARG A 133 -0.79 -1.83 -2.95
CA ARG A 133 -0.24 -1.57 -1.63
C ARG A 133 1.04 -2.38 -1.47
N LEU A 134 2.17 -1.69 -1.33
CA LEU A 134 3.47 -2.28 -1.08
C LEU A 134 3.78 -2.15 0.41
N SER A 135 3.73 -3.27 1.12
CA SER A 135 4.15 -3.34 2.52
C SER A 135 5.60 -3.78 2.59
N VAL A 136 6.43 -3.06 3.32
CA VAL A 136 7.88 -3.28 3.44
C VAL A 136 8.25 -3.43 4.90
N LYS A 137 9.08 -4.43 5.22
CA LYS A 137 9.62 -4.68 6.56
C LYS A 137 11.01 -5.28 6.44
N GLY A 138 11.94 -4.86 7.26
CA GLY A 138 13.30 -5.38 7.20
C GLY A 138 14.11 -5.19 8.49
N LYS A 139 15.29 -5.79 8.53
CA LYS A 139 16.22 -5.66 9.66
C LYS A 139 16.74 -4.23 9.83
N ALA A 140 16.95 -3.53 8.71
CA ALA A 140 17.44 -2.15 8.66
C ALA A 140 16.39 -1.14 8.15
N VAL A 141 15.17 -1.60 7.89
CA VAL A 141 14.07 -0.78 7.34
C VAL A 141 12.89 -0.86 8.29
N ALA A 142 12.40 0.29 8.75
CA ALA A 142 11.19 0.34 9.54
C ALA A 142 9.98 -0.17 8.71
N GLU A 143 9.06 -0.83 9.39
CA GLU A 143 7.83 -1.27 8.75
C GLU A 143 7.07 -0.06 8.18
N GLN A 144 6.75 -0.12 6.91
CA GLN A 144 6.04 0.96 6.20
C GLN A 144 5.14 0.39 5.11
N GLU A 145 4.17 1.18 4.74
CA GLU A 145 3.24 0.87 3.67
C GLU A 145 3.20 2.01 2.66
N ILE A 146 3.33 1.66 1.38
CA ILE A 146 3.32 2.59 0.26
C ILE A 146 2.13 2.24 -0.62
N CYS A 147 1.27 3.22 -0.90
CA CYS A 147 0.21 3.11 -1.90
C CYS A 147 0.76 3.55 -3.25
N ILE A 148 0.62 2.69 -4.25
CA ILE A 148 1.05 2.91 -5.62
C ILE A 148 -0.20 3.04 -6.47
N VAL A 149 -0.36 4.16 -7.15
CA VAL A 149 -1.44 4.40 -8.11
C VAL A 149 -0.92 4.14 -9.50
N LEU A 150 -1.61 3.28 -10.23
CA LEU A 150 -1.27 2.89 -11.60
C LEU A 150 -2.30 3.46 -12.58
N ASP A 151 -1.84 3.83 -13.77
CA ASP A 151 -2.73 4.21 -14.86
C ASP A 151 -3.22 2.98 -15.66
N GLU A 152 -3.90 3.24 -16.78
CA GLU A 152 -4.41 2.21 -17.68
C GLU A 152 -3.32 1.37 -18.34
N ASN A 153 -2.11 1.93 -18.50
CA ASN A 153 -0.94 1.28 -19.07
C ASN A 153 -0.07 0.58 -18.02
N TRP A 154 -0.51 0.53 -16.75
CA TRP A 154 0.24 0.01 -15.61
C TRP A 154 1.48 0.82 -15.23
N GLU A 155 1.57 2.07 -15.68
CA GLU A 155 2.62 2.98 -15.26
C GLU A 155 2.31 3.59 -13.88
N ILE A 156 3.35 3.77 -13.08
CA ILE A 156 3.21 4.41 -11.76
C ILE A 156 2.98 5.90 -11.96
N LYS A 157 1.80 6.39 -11.55
CA LYS A 157 1.45 7.82 -11.54
C LYS A 157 1.73 8.47 -10.20
N GLU A 158 1.54 7.74 -9.13
CA GLU A 158 1.73 8.25 -7.77
C GLU A 158 2.22 7.12 -6.87
N ALA A 159 3.18 7.43 -6.00
CA ALA A 159 3.57 6.58 -4.89
C ALA A 159 3.61 7.44 -3.62
N SER A 160 2.81 7.08 -2.62
CA SER A 160 2.66 7.85 -1.39
C SER A 160 2.52 6.92 -0.18
N THR A 161 2.76 7.43 1.02
CA THR A 161 2.43 6.64 2.22
C THR A 161 0.92 6.41 2.30
N SER A 162 0.50 5.33 2.97
CA SER A 162 -0.93 5.04 3.16
C SER A 162 -1.67 6.21 3.80
N LEU A 163 -1.03 6.92 4.72
CA LEU A 163 -1.62 8.10 5.35
C LEU A 163 -1.85 9.24 4.33
N GLN A 164 -0.86 9.54 3.52
CA GLN A 164 -0.96 10.57 2.47
C GLN A 164 -2.00 10.18 1.42
N TYR A 165 -2.03 8.90 1.01
CA TYR A 165 -3.02 8.40 0.07
C TYR A 165 -4.45 8.57 0.61
N GLU A 166 -4.72 8.13 1.84
CA GLU A 166 -6.05 8.27 2.46
C GLU A 166 -6.46 9.73 2.63
N GLN A 167 -5.50 10.62 2.92
CA GLN A 167 -5.75 12.06 2.98
C GLN A 167 -6.13 12.62 1.61
N SER A 168 -5.33 12.34 0.58
CA SER A 168 -5.61 12.76 -0.81
C SER A 168 -6.94 12.19 -1.32
N LYS A 169 -7.27 10.96 -0.96
CA LYS A 169 -8.56 10.33 -1.26
C LYS A 169 -9.73 11.09 -0.62
N LYS A 170 -9.63 11.39 0.68
CA LYS A 170 -10.64 12.20 1.38
C LYS A 170 -10.81 13.58 0.74
N GLU A 171 -9.73 14.24 0.36
CA GLU A 171 -9.80 15.53 -0.32
C GLU A 171 -10.50 15.44 -1.68
N ARG A 172 -10.21 14.42 -2.49
CA ARG A 172 -10.90 14.19 -3.77
C ARG A 172 -12.40 13.99 -3.58
N ILE A 173 -12.79 13.11 -2.64
CA ILE A 173 -14.20 12.86 -2.31
C ILE A 173 -14.88 14.15 -1.84
N TYR A 174 -14.25 14.90 -0.97
CA TYR A 174 -14.78 16.18 -0.48
C TYR A 174 -15.00 17.18 -1.61
N LYS A 175 -14.01 17.36 -2.50
CA LYS A 175 -14.10 18.30 -3.63
C LYS A 175 -15.19 17.95 -4.64
N SER A 176 -15.47 16.66 -4.84
CA SER A 176 -16.51 16.18 -5.77
C SER A 176 -17.91 16.09 -5.16
N CYS A 177 -18.02 16.10 -3.85
CA CYS A 177 -19.26 15.90 -3.09
C CYS A 177 -20.18 17.14 -3.22
N ASP A 178 -21.46 16.92 -3.46
CA ASP A 178 -22.44 18.02 -3.54
C ASP A 178 -22.64 18.71 -2.19
N LEU A 179 -22.56 17.97 -1.11
CA LEU A 179 -22.66 18.55 0.25
C LEU A 179 -21.58 19.63 0.48
N SER A 180 -20.35 19.43 0.04
CA SER A 180 -19.28 20.44 0.15
C SER A 180 -19.57 21.68 -0.70
N LYS A 181 -20.15 21.51 -1.91
CA LYS A 181 -20.52 22.61 -2.79
C LYS A 181 -21.62 23.47 -2.18
N TYR A 182 -22.67 22.83 -1.66
CA TYR A 182 -23.78 23.55 -1.02
C TYR A 182 -23.39 24.20 0.29
N LEU A 183 -22.52 23.55 1.08
CA LEU A 183 -21.97 24.16 2.29
C LEU A 183 -21.22 25.47 1.98
N LYS A 184 -20.39 25.47 0.94
CA LYS A 184 -19.70 26.69 0.48
C LYS A 184 -20.68 27.74 -0.02
N LYS A 185 -21.72 27.36 -0.77
CA LYS A 185 -22.75 28.28 -1.23
C LYS A 185 -23.42 28.97 -0.05
N VAL A 186 -23.84 28.22 0.96
CA VAL A 186 -24.44 28.78 2.19
C VAL A 186 -23.47 29.73 2.91
N LEU A 187 -22.23 29.32 3.11
CA LEU A 187 -21.24 30.14 3.82
C LEU A 187 -20.85 31.42 3.08
N ASN A 188 -20.94 31.44 1.76
CA ASN A 188 -20.70 32.65 0.98
C ASN A 188 -21.79 33.72 1.19
N GLU A 189 -23.02 33.29 1.46
CA GLU A 189 -24.16 34.19 1.69
C GLU A 189 -24.34 34.51 3.18
N GLU A 190 -24.34 33.51 4.05
CA GLU A 190 -24.63 33.63 5.48
C GLU A 190 -23.38 33.94 6.35
N ARG A 191 -22.16 33.82 5.80
CA ARG A 191 -20.85 33.92 6.46
C ARG A 191 -20.61 32.86 7.54
N GLN A 192 -21.65 32.47 8.28
CA GLN A 192 -21.58 31.38 9.27
C GLN A 192 -22.95 30.68 9.39
N VAL A 193 -22.88 29.42 9.79
CA VAL A 193 -24.06 28.61 10.12
C VAL A 193 -23.87 28.04 11.52
N GLU A 194 -24.91 28.15 12.37
CA GLU A 194 -24.88 27.60 13.73
C GLU A 194 -26.20 26.91 14.04
N GLY A 195 -26.11 25.69 14.57
CA GLY A 195 -27.31 24.91 14.92
C GLY A 195 -27.01 23.44 15.15
N SER A 196 -28.04 22.67 15.39
CA SER A 196 -27.95 21.20 15.40
C SER A 196 -27.75 20.68 13.96
N ALA A 197 -27.44 19.39 13.82
CA ALA A 197 -27.34 18.79 12.49
C ALA A 197 -28.66 18.89 11.69
N SER A 198 -29.80 18.86 12.37
CA SER A 198 -31.10 19.06 11.74
C SER A 198 -31.26 20.47 11.20
N ASP A 199 -30.92 21.48 12.02
CA ASP A 199 -31.04 22.90 11.63
C ASP A 199 -30.13 23.21 10.43
N ILE A 200 -28.88 22.68 10.45
CA ILE A 200 -27.93 22.86 9.34
C ILE A 200 -28.45 22.17 8.07
N LEU A 201 -29.03 20.97 8.18
CA LEU A 201 -29.59 20.27 7.03
C LEU A 201 -30.78 21.03 6.42
N GLU A 202 -31.64 21.63 7.24
CA GLU A 202 -32.74 22.48 6.76
C GLU A 202 -32.23 23.71 6.02
N ILE A 203 -31.19 24.37 6.54
CA ILE A 203 -30.54 25.49 5.85
C ILE A 203 -30.01 25.04 4.49
N LEU A 204 -29.23 23.93 4.44
CA LEU A 204 -28.70 23.40 3.19
C LEU A 204 -29.81 23.09 2.17
N ARG A 205 -30.94 22.52 2.61
CA ARG A 205 -32.13 22.26 1.77
C ARG A 205 -32.76 23.55 1.24
N GLY A 206 -32.81 24.60 2.08
CA GLY A 206 -33.24 25.92 1.65
C GLY A 206 -32.40 26.52 0.52
N TYR A 207 -31.15 26.14 0.44
CA TYR A 207 -30.23 26.52 -0.66
C TYR A 207 -30.23 25.56 -1.85
N GLY A 208 -31.12 24.54 -1.83
CA GLY A 208 -31.34 23.61 -2.95
C GLY A 208 -30.58 22.28 -2.83
N TYR A 209 -30.03 21.93 -1.66
CA TYR A 209 -29.48 20.61 -1.45
C TYR A 209 -30.59 19.56 -1.42
N MET A 210 -30.54 18.60 -2.35
CA MET A 210 -31.63 17.65 -2.60
C MET A 210 -31.32 16.20 -2.23
N GLU A 211 -30.08 15.90 -1.81
CA GLU A 211 -29.74 14.53 -1.43
C GLU A 211 -30.49 14.09 -0.16
N ASP A 212 -30.92 12.82 -0.16
CA ASP A 212 -31.62 12.22 0.99
C ASP A 212 -30.60 11.72 2.01
N ILE A 213 -30.18 12.61 2.91
CA ILE A 213 -29.34 12.26 4.06
C ILE A 213 -30.07 12.59 5.37
N THR A 214 -29.75 11.79 6.42
CA THR A 214 -30.27 12.06 7.75
C THR A 214 -29.41 13.09 8.46
N PRO A 215 -29.96 13.83 9.48
CA PRO A 215 -29.16 14.73 10.32
C PRO A 215 -27.96 14.04 10.98
N ASP A 216 -28.09 12.77 11.39
CA ASP A 216 -26.99 12.01 11.98
C ASP A 216 -25.86 11.74 10.95
N ALA A 217 -26.23 11.40 9.73
CA ALA A 217 -25.28 11.21 8.63
C ALA A 217 -24.54 12.52 8.31
N LEU A 218 -25.25 13.65 8.25
CA LEU A 218 -24.63 14.98 8.09
C LEU A 218 -23.65 15.28 9.24
N GLY A 219 -24.06 15.05 10.48
CA GLY A 219 -23.19 15.28 11.64
C GLY A 219 -21.93 14.43 11.66
N LYS A 220 -22.03 13.18 11.21
CA LYS A 220 -20.89 12.26 11.02
C LYS A 220 -19.99 12.75 9.89
N TRP A 221 -20.55 13.13 8.76
CA TRP A 221 -19.80 13.64 7.61
C TRP A 221 -19.01 14.90 8.01
N LEU A 222 -19.67 15.92 8.56
CA LEU A 222 -19.01 17.15 9.01
C LEU A 222 -17.86 16.87 9.97
N THR A 223 -18.02 15.87 10.85
CA THR A 223 -16.97 15.48 11.80
C THR A 223 -15.80 14.80 11.12
N SER A 224 -16.09 13.89 10.21
CA SER A 224 -15.08 13.11 9.47
C SER A 224 -14.25 13.97 8.53
N TYR A 225 -14.84 15.00 7.95
CA TYR A 225 -14.19 15.90 7.00
C TYR A 225 -13.72 17.24 7.60
N LYS A 226 -13.76 17.39 8.93
CA LYS A 226 -13.39 18.63 9.60
C LYS A 226 -12.03 19.18 9.17
N ASP A 227 -11.00 18.32 9.20
CA ASP A 227 -9.64 18.73 8.86
C ASP A 227 -9.49 18.98 7.36
N VAL A 228 -10.19 18.21 6.51
CA VAL A 228 -10.22 18.42 5.07
C VAL A 228 -10.89 19.75 4.73
N MET A 229 -12.01 20.07 5.35
CA MET A 229 -12.72 21.35 5.20
C MET A 229 -11.80 22.53 5.53
N MET A 230 -11.04 22.42 6.62
CA MET A 230 -10.09 23.44 7.04
C MET A 230 -8.94 23.58 6.05
N ASN A 231 -8.33 22.47 5.63
CA ASN A 231 -7.14 22.47 4.78
C ASN A 231 -7.44 22.89 3.33
N VAL A 232 -8.61 22.49 2.81
CA VAL A 232 -8.97 22.71 1.39
C VAL A 232 -9.67 24.03 1.15
N ASP A 233 -10.66 24.36 1.98
CA ASP A 233 -11.55 25.50 1.79
C ASP A 233 -11.49 26.53 2.94
N ASN A 234 -10.59 26.37 3.89
CA ASN A 234 -10.48 27.22 5.10
C ASN A 234 -11.80 27.30 5.88
N ILE A 235 -12.55 26.19 5.95
CA ILE A 235 -13.82 26.11 6.66
C ILE A 235 -13.59 25.49 8.06
N LEU A 236 -13.91 26.27 9.09
CA LEU A 236 -13.78 25.88 10.50
C LEU A 236 -15.09 25.30 11.04
N LEU A 237 -15.02 24.06 11.54
CA LEU A 237 -16.10 23.43 12.29
C LEU A 237 -15.76 23.44 13.78
N THR A 238 -16.61 24.09 14.59
CA THR A 238 -16.55 24.00 16.05
C THR A 238 -17.82 23.35 16.61
N LYS A 239 -17.68 22.64 17.72
CA LYS A 239 -18.79 21.94 18.38
C LYS A 239 -18.90 22.41 19.82
N LYS A 240 -20.10 22.73 20.25
CA LYS A 240 -20.43 23.10 21.63
C LYS A 240 -21.61 22.26 22.11
N ARG A 241 -21.75 22.12 23.42
CA ARG A 241 -22.92 21.53 24.01
C ARG A 241 -23.66 22.65 24.79
N ILE A 242 -24.87 22.95 24.37
CA ILE A 242 -25.70 23.98 25.03
C ILE A 242 -26.91 23.25 25.58
N ALA A 243 -27.08 23.28 26.90
CA ALA A 243 -28.09 22.53 27.63
C ALA A 243 -28.19 21.03 27.18
N SER A 244 -28.44 20.21 26.86
CA SER A 244 -28.39 18.83 26.36
C SER A 244 -28.18 18.70 24.83
N LYS A 245 -28.24 19.76 24.06
CA LYS A 245 -28.15 19.72 22.60
C LYS A 245 -26.71 19.94 22.12
N ARG A 246 -26.31 19.15 21.12
CA ARG A 246 -25.06 19.38 20.36
C ARG A 246 -25.30 20.46 19.32
N VAL A 247 -24.58 21.56 19.41
CA VAL A 247 -24.60 22.66 18.46
C VAL A 247 -23.28 22.70 17.72
N MET A 248 -23.35 22.79 16.40
CA MET A 248 -22.21 22.95 15.52
C MET A 248 -22.21 24.38 14.98
N LYS A 249 -21.03 24.97 14.87
CA LYS A 249 -20.82 26.24 14.22
C LYS A 249 -19.84 26.05 13.09
N ILE A 250 -20.21 26.47 11.90
CA ILE A 250 -19.45 26.36 10.68
C ILE A 250 -19.25 27.77 10.11
N ARG A 251 -18.01 28.13 9.82
CA ARG A 251 -17.67 29.43 9.22
C ARG A 251 -16.35 29.32 8.48
N TYR A 252 -16.04 30.28 7.65
CA TYR A 252 -14.67 30.41 7.15
C TYR A 252 -13.71 30.72 8.31
N GLY A 253 -12.50 30.18 8.26
CA GLY A 253 -11.40 30.64 9.09
C GLY A 253 -11.12 32.12 8.75
N ASN A 254 -10.70 32.90 9.73
CA ASN A 254 -10.35 34.31 9.46
C ASN A 254 -9.14 34.31 8.54
N GLU A 255 -9.23 35.01 7.42
CA GLU A 255 -8.05 35.51 6.72
C GLU A 255 -7.45 36.59 7.63
N ASN A 256 -6.32 36.29 8.21
CA ASN A 256 -5.43 37.18 8.98
C ASN A 256 -6.04 38.01 10.11
N SER A 257 -5.64 37.64 11.31
CA SER A 257 -5.31 38.62 12.36
C SER A 257 -3.79 38.71 12.44
#